data_41284f2b7d6acddb2ef37d417bc869ad
#
_entry.id   41284f2b7d6acddb2ef37d417bc869ad
#
_cell.length_a   1.000
_cell.length_b   1.000
_cell.length_c   1.000
_cell.angle_alpha   90.00
_cell.angle_beta   90.00
_cell.angle_gamma   90.00
#
_symmetry.space_group_name_H-M   'P 1'
#
loop_
_entity.id
_entity.type
_entity.pdbx_description
1 polymer ?
#
loop_
_entity_poly.entity_id
_entity_poly.type
_entity_poly.pdbx_seq_one_letter_code
_entity_poly.pdbx_strand_id
1 'polypeptide(L)'
;FLQTKPGLVGNFTYGKYTKSSLNFGGYNMEFYTKAVDNKVVASYGETLGTALDFYTKKFGDSNSGKKIIVAQIDDESLDFYSTQGMIFMATRLLEQPREITEERLQREAAYQWWGLTVGLKSFDDVWLSQGLAEYSAVTLRESTTDAAKLEDLRRSEGVIVDEVGARTRLARQSTTPGGAPVPLKIGDTLELND
;
A
#
# COMPACT_ATOMS: atom_id res chain seq x y z
N PHE A 1 20.34 -2.12 -15.02
CA PHE A 1 19.85 -1.89 -13.64
C PHE A 1 20.97 -2.22 -12.67
N LEU A 2 21.28 -1.31 -11.78
CA LEU A 2 22.28 -1.48 -10.72
C LEU A 2 21.55 -1.33 -9.37
N GLN A 3 21.54 -2.38 -8.56
CA GLN A 3 21.07 -2.32 -7.19
C GLN A 3 22.27 -2.13 -6.27
N THR A 4 22.33 -1.01 -5.58
CA THR A 4 23.47 -0.64 -4.72
C THR A 4 23.26 -0.96 -3.26
N LYS A 5 22.04 -1.33 -2.88
CA LYS A 5 21.67 -1.71 -1.51
C LYS A 5 21.13 -3.14 -1.49
N PRO A 6 21.35 -3.92 -0.43
CA PRO A 6 20.73 -5.22 -0.26
C PRO A 6 19.19 -5.09 -0.35
N GLY A 7 18.55 -6.01 -1.04
CA GLY A 7 17.10 -6.01 -1.20
C GLY A 7 16.66 -7.21 -2.03
N LEU A 8 15.36 -7.37 -2.17
CA LEU A 8 14.78 -8.39 -3.02
C LEU A 8 15.14 -8.13 -4.48
N VAL A 9 15.34 -9.20 -5.24
CA VAL A 9 15.54 -9.12 -6.69
C VAL A 9 14.30 -8.47 -7.30
N GLY A 10 14.51 -7.44 -8.13
CA GLY A 10 13.43 -6.67 -8.72
C GLY A 10 12.54 -7.49 -9.65
N ASN A 11 11.29 -7.12 -9.72
CA ASN A 11 10.36 -7.64 -10.72
C ASN A 11 10.44 -6.83 -12.01
N PHE A 12 9.92 -7.38 -13.10
CA PHE A 12 9.82 -6.67 -14.37
C PHE A 12 8.49 -6.99 -15.07
N THR A 13 8.06 -6.07 -15.89
CA THR A 13 6.99 -6.28 -16.86
C THR A 13 7.45 -5.84 -18.24
N TYR A 14 6.84 -6.37 -19.28
CA TYR A 14 7.13 -5.98 -20.65
C TYR A 14 5.85 -5.80 -21.45
N GLY A 15 5.89 -4.92 -22.44
CA GLY A 15 4.73 -4.63 -23.28
C GLY A 15 4.91 -3.34 -24.06
N LYS A 16 3.87 -2.96 -24.81
CA LYS A 16 3.79 -1.66 -25.47
C LYS A 16 3.20 -0.66 -24.49
N TYR A 17 4.07 0.11 -23.86
CA TYR A 17 3.67 1.14 -22.90
C TYR A 17 3.89 2.55 -23.45
N THR A 18 3.01 3.46 -23.07
CA THR A 18 3.24 4.90 -23.13
C THR A 18 3.85 5.33 -21.80
N LYS A 19 4.95 6.04 -21.85
CA LYS A 19 5.62 6.58 -20.66
C LYS A 19 5.15 8.00 -20.40
N SER A 20 4.69 8.25 -19.17
CA SER A 20 4.45 9.58 -18.63
C SER A 20 5.35 9.81 -17.43
N SER A 21 5.89 11.02 -17.28
CA SER A 21 6.77 11.36 -16.14
C SER A 21 6.21 12.56 -15.40
N LEU A 22 6.14 12.46 -14.08
CA LEU A 22 5.63 13.48 -13.19
C LEU A 22 6.62 13.71 -12.06
N ASN A 23 6.82 14.97 -11.68
CA ASN A 23 7.62 15.34 -10.52
C ASN A 23 6.70 15.97 -9.49
N PHE A 24 6.59 15.35 -8.31
CA PHE A 24 5.76 15.84 -7.22
C PHE A 24 6.36 15.41 -5.88
N GLY A 25 6.28 16.26 -4.86
CA GLY A 25 6.76 15.94 -3.52
C GLY A 25 8.25 15.56 -3.44
N GLY A 26 9.08 16.05 -4.37
CA GLY A 26 10.50 15.71 -4.46
C GLY A 26 10.78 14.33 -5.06
N TYR A 27 9.76 13.66 -5.59
CA TYR A 27 9.85 12.37 -6.26
C TYR A 27 9.67 12.51 -7.77
N ASN A 28 10.45 11.75 -8.54
CA ASN A 28 10.23 11.52 -9.97
C ASN A 28 9.43 10.22 -10.13
N MET A 29 8.22 10.33 -10.66
CA MET A 29 7.35 9.19 -10.89
C MET A 29 7.21 8.94 -12.39
N GLU A 30 7.49 7.72 -12.81
CA GLU A 30 7.33 7.27 -14.19
C GLU A 30 6.17 6.30 -14.28
N PHE A 31 5.14 6.66 -15.02
CA PHE A 31 3.99 5.81 -15.30
C PHE A 31 4.18 5.14 -16.66
N TYR A 32 4.11 3.82 -16.68
CA TYR A 32 4.12 2.99 -17.87
C TYR A 32 2.72 2.41 -18.05
N THR A 33 1.92 3.04 -18.88
CA THR A 33 0.51 2.69 -19.09
C THR A 33 0.24 2.36 -20.56
N LYS A 34 -0.88 1.69 -20.82
CA LYS A 34 -1.42 1.50 -22.17
C LYS A 34 -2.26 2.73 -22.54
N ALA A 35 -3.44 2.58 -23.10
CA ALA A 35 -4.31 3.71 -23.45
C ALA A 35 -5.05 4.24 -22.21
N VAL A 36 -4.40 5.07 -21.40
CA VAL A 36 -4.96 5.68 -20.17
C VAL A 36 -5.05 7.20 -20.32
N ASP A 37 -6.10 7.80 -19.79
CA ASP A 37 -6.28 9.25 -19.77
C ASP A 37 -5.16 9.91 -18.92
N ASN A 38 -4.53 10.91 -19.48
CA ASN A 38 -3.49 11.69 -18.80
C ASN A 38 -3.98 12.34 -17.48
N LYS A 39 -5.28 12.62 -17.36
CA LYS A 39 -5.87 13.14 -16.11
C LYS A 39 -5.82 12.12 -14.99
N VAL A 40 -6.08 10.84 -15.29
CA VAL A 40 -5.97 9.74 -14.33
C VAL A 40 -4.53 9.58 -13.87
N VAL A 41 -3.59 9.59 -14.82
CA VAL A 41 -2.15 9.51 -14.50
C VAL A 41 -1.71 10.69 -13.63
N ALA A 42 -2.19 11.90 -13.92
CA ALA A 42 -1.87 13.09 -13.12
C ALA A 42 -2.43 13.01 -11.71
N SER A 43 -3.71 12.62 -11.53
CA SER A 43 -4.35 12.44 -10.23
C SER A 43 -3.61 11.41 -9.37
N TYR A 44 -3.33 10.24 -9.94
CA TYR A 44 -2.58 9.20 -9.22
C TYR A 44 -1.15 9.60 -8.91
N GLY A 45 -0.51 10.37 -9.79
CA GLY A 45 0.83 10.91 -9.57
C GLY A 45 0.85 11.92 -8.42
N GLU A 46 -0.16 12.78 -8.32
CA GLU A 46 -0.30 13.73 -7.22
C GLU A 46 -0.57 13.02 -5.88
N THR A 47 -1.50 12.06 -5.88
CA THR A 47 -1.80 11.23 -4.70
C THR A 47 -0.56 10.48 -4.21
N LEU A 48 0.15 9.82 -5.12
CA LEU A 48 1.36 9.06 -4.80
C LEU A 48 2.48 9.99 -4.30
N GLY A 49 2.71 11.13 -4.97
CA GLY A 49 3.75 12.09 -4.59
C GLY A 49 3.49 12.73 -3.25
N THR A 50 2.22 13.05 -2.95
CA THR A 50 1.79 13.55 -1.62
C THR A 50 2.09 12.53 -0.53
N ALA A 51 1.74 11.27 -0.75
CA ALA A 51 1.99 10.19 0.20
C ALA A 51 3.50 9.98 0.43
N LEU A 52 4.28 9.90 -0.64
CA LEU A 52 5.72 9.69 -0.56
C LEU A 52 6.45 10.85 0.15
N ASP A 53 6.06 12.10 -0.10
CA ASP A 53 6.60 13.27 0.58
C ASP A 53 6.26 13.24 2.08
N PHE A 54 5.01 12.96 2.42
CA PHE A 54 4.56 12.86 3.81
C PHE A 54 5.33 11.77 4.56
N TYR A 55 5.47 10.57 3.97
CA TYR A 55 6.17 9.46 4.62
C TYR A 55 7.67 9.72 4.74
N THR A 56 8.26 10.38 3.74
CA THR A 56 9.66 10.82 3.82
C THR A 56 9.88 11.76 4.99
N LYS A 57 9.01 12.74 5.18
CA LYS A 57 9.10 13.67 6.31
C LYS A 57 8.90 12.99 7.66
N LYS A 58 8.07 11.96 7.70
CA LYS A 58 7.72 11.25 8.94
C LYS A 58 8.68 10.13 9.30
N PHE A 59 9.17 9.37 8.32
CA PHE A 59 9.95 8.14 8.52
C PHE A 59 11.38 8.22 7.96
N GLY A 60 11.73 9.32 7.28
CA GLY A 60 13.02 9.44 6.57
C GLY A 60 12.97 8.83 5.17
N ASP A 61 14.12 8.76 4.52
CA ASP A 61 14.23 8.24 3.16
C ASP A 61 14.06 6.71 3.11
N SER A 62 13.29 6.23 2.12
CA SER A 62 13.18 4.81 1.83
C SER A 62 14.38 4.31 0.99
N ASN A 63 14.61 2.99 0.99
CA ASN A 63 15.62 2.37 0.14
C ASN A 63 15.31 2.46 -1.36
N SER A 64 14.07 2.80 -1.73
CA SER A 64 13.63 2.97 -3.12
C SER A 64 14.19 4.23 -3.79
N GLY A 65 14.77 5.14 -3.01
CA GLY A 65 15.26 6.43 -3.50
C GLY A 65 14.12 7.37 -3.90
N LYS A 66 14.41 8.35 -4.75
CA LYS A 66 13.46 9.39 -5.17
C LYS A 66 12.80 9.12 -6.54
N LYS A 67 12.97 7.92 -7.09
CA LYS A 67 12.34 7.50 -8.33
C LYS A 67 11.40 6.34 -8.07
N ILE A 68 10.13 6.51 -8.44
CA ILE A 68 9.11 5.46 -8.35
C ILE A 68 8.55 5.19 -9.75
N ILE A 69 8.43 3.93 -10.09
CA ILE A 69 7.84 3.47 -11.35
C ILE A 69 6.46 2.89 -11.03
N VAL A 70 5.44 3.33 -11.76
CA VAL A 70 4.11 2.72 -11.74
C VAL A 70 3.88 2.04 -13.08
N ALA A 71 3.65 0.73 -13.08
CA ALA A 71 3.47 -0.05 -14.29
C ALA A 71 2.10 -0.72 -14.31
N GLN A 72 1.35 -0.50 -15.40
CA GLN A 72 0.08 -1.18 -15.66
C GLN A 72 0.33 -2.65 -15.96
N ILE A 73 -0.46 -3.53 -15.35
CA ILE A 73 -0.46 -4.97 -15.61
C ILE A 73 -1.87 -5.47 -15.92
N ASP A 74 -1.96 -6.51 -16.75
CA ASP A 74 -3.24 -7.14 -17.11
C ASP A 74 -3.61 -8.31 -16.18
N ASP A 75 -3.01 -8.37 -15.02
CA ASP A 75 -3.34 -9.37 -14.00
C ASP A 75 -4.55 -8.91 -13.19
N GLU A 76 -5.69 -9.55 -13.42
CA GLU A 76 -6.95 -9.25 -12.74
C GLU A 76 -7.08 -9.92 -11.36
N SER A 77 -6.11 -10.76 -10.98
CA SER A 77 -6.07 -11.39 -9.65
C SER A 77 -5.55 -10.44 -8.57
N LEU A 78 -4.80 -9.41 -8.96
CA LEU A 78 -4.20 -8.43 -8.06
C LEU A 78 -4.73 -7.02 -8.38
N ASP A 79 -4.94 -6.21 -7.36
CA ASP A 79 -5.16 -4.77 -7.51
C ASP A 79 -3.83 -4.03 -7.67
N PHE A 80 -2.95 -4.28 -6.72
CA PHE A 80 -1.61 -3.70 -6.66
C PHE A 80 -0.58 -4.76 -6.26
N TYR A 81 0.65 -4.53 -6.66
CA TYR A 81 1.80 -5.26 -6.15
C TYR A 81 3.00 -4.31 -6.07
N SER A 82 3.50 -4.10 -4.85
CA SER A 82 4.60 -3.17 -4.59
C SER A 82 5.93 -3.89 -4.46
N THR A 83 6.94 -3.37 -5.14
CA THR A 83 8.35 -3.76 -5.00
C THR A 83 9.21 -2.53 -4.78
N GLN A 84 10.48 -2.71 -4.49
CA GLN A 84 11.38 -1.59 -4.24
C GLN A 84 11.46 -0.64 -5.43
N GLY A 85 10.94 0.57 -5.28
CA GLY A 85 10.90 1.60 -6.32
C GLY A 85 9.89 1.35 -7.44
N MET A 86 9.00 0.34 -7.31
CA MET A 86 8.02 0.04 -8.35
C MET A 86 6.69 -0.41 -7.75
N ILE A 87 5.60 0.05 -8.34
CA ILE A 87 4.23 -0.34 -8.03
C ILE A 87 3.59 -0.87 -9.32
N PHE A 88 3.15 -2.11 -9.31
CA PHE A 88 2.32 -2.68 -10.37
C PHE A 88 0.86 -2.42 -10.05
N MET A 89 0.09 -2.03 -11.06
CA MET A 89 -1.31 -1.62 -10.93
C MET A 89 -2.16 -2.29 -11.99
N ALA A 90 -3.23 -2.96 -11.57
CA ALA A 90 -4.14 -3.64 -12.49
C ALA A 90 -4.81 -2.66 -13.46
N THR A 91 -5.02 -3.10 -14.70
CA THR A 91 -5.64 -2.31 -15.78
C THR A 91 -6.97 -1.69 -15.36
N ARG A 92 -7.84 -2.44 -14.67
CA ARG A 92 -9.16 -1.95 -14.23
C ARG A 92 -9.11 -0.72 -13.31
N LEU A 93 -8.04 -0.57 -12.53
CA LEU A 93 -7.90 0.59 -11.62
C LEU A 93 -7.54 1.88 -12.36
N LEU A 94 -6.93 1.76 -13.53
CA LEU A 94 -6.60 2.87 -14.42
C LEU A 94 -7.75 3.23 -15.35
N GLU A 95 -8.54 2.24 -15.78
CA GLU A 95 -9.70 2.44 -16.65
C GLU A 95 -10.94 2.94 -15.90
N GLN A 96 -11.08 2.54 -14.63
CA GLN A 96 -12.20 2.92 -13.77
C GLN A 96 -11.70 3.52 -12.46
N PRO A 97 -11.16 4.74 -12.50
CA PRO A 97 -10.64 5.39 -11.31
C PRO A 97 -11.74 5.62 -10.28
N ARG A 98 -11.45 5.31 -9.02
CA ARG A 98 -12.35 5.48 -7.88
C ARG A 98 -11.57 6.12 -6.74
N GLU A 99 -12.26 6.84 -5.85
CA GLU A 99 -11.67 7.43 -4.65
C GLU A 99 -10.94 6.38 -3.80
N ILE A 100 -11.51 5.20 -3.62
CA ILE A 100 -10.87 4.08 -2.91
C ILE A 100 -9.56 3.62 -3.56
N THR A 101 -9.38 3.84 -4.88
CA THR A 101 -8.12 3.52 -5.56
C THR A 101 -7.01 4.46 -5.12
N GLU A 102 -7.31 5.73 -4.92
CA GLU A 102 -6.36 6.73 -4.43
C GLU A 102 -5.95 6.44 -2.99
N GLU A 103 -6.89 6.07 -2.12
CA GLU A 103 -6.60 5.64 -0.75
C GLU A 103 -5.68 4.41 -0.71
N ARG A 104 -5.97 3.42 -1.55
CA ARG A 104 -5.13 2.23 -1.67
C ARG A 104 -3.74 2.57 -2.20
N LEU A 105 -3.62 3.51 -3.14
CA LEU A 105 -2.33 3.95 -3.66
C LEU A 105 -1.48 4.63 -2.57
N GLN A 106 -2.09 5.34 -1.62
CA GLN A 106 -1.40 5.88 -0.45
C GLN A 106 -0.80 4.75 0.40
N ARG A 107 -1.54 3.66 0.61
CA ARG A 107 -1.04 2.47 1.31
C ARG A 107 0.10 1.80 0.53
N GLU A 108 -0.02 1.67 -0.78
CA GLU A 108 1.04 1.10 -1.63
C GLU A 108 2.33 1.93 -1.58
N ALA A 109 2.21 3.25 -1.48
CA ALA A 109 3.36 4.13 -1.22
C ALA A 109 4.04 3.80 0.10
N ALA A 110 3.28 3.51 1.17
CA ALA A 110 3.81 3.20 2.49
C ALA A 110 4.59 1.87 2.52
N TYR A 111 4.28 0.91 1.65
CA TYR A 111 5.07 -0.33 1.52
C TYR A 111 6.52 -0.08 1.10
N GLN A 112 6.86 1.08 0.52
CA GLN A 112 8.26 1.43 0.23
C GLN A 112 9.10 1.54 1.51
N TRP A 113 8.46 1.76 2.67
CA TRP A 113 9.07 1.70 4.00
C TRP A 113 8.81 0.35 4.66
N TRP A 114 7.54 -0.07 4.76
CA TRP A 114 7.12 -1.23 5.53
C TRP A 114 7.11 -2.50 4.69
N GLY A 115 8.13 -3.33 4.86
CA GLY A 115 8.38 -4.54 4.10
C GLY A 115 9.50 -4.41 3.07
N LEU A 116 9.75 -3.20 2.51
CA LEU A 116 10.77 -2.99 1.47
C LEU A 116 12.02 -2.27 1.98
N THR A 117 11.89 -1.30 2.88
CA THR A 117 13.02 -0.65 3.56
C THR A 117 13.27 -1.31 4.91
N VAL A 118 12.22 -1.46 5.71
CA VAL A 118 12.22 -2.22 6.96
C VAL A 118 11.75 -3.62 6.62
N GLY A 119 12.69 -4.55 6.49
CA GLY A 119 12.42 -5.94 6.16
C GLY A 119 11.75 -6.68 7.32
N LEU A 120 10.98 -7.70 6.99
CA LEU A 120 10.40 -8.63 7.95
C LEU A 120 11.47 -9.63 8.39
N LYS A 121 11.45 -10.02 9.66
CA LYS A 121 12.34 -11.07 10.19
C LYS A 121 11.89 -12.46 9.74
N SER A 122 10.59 -12.67 9.68
CA SER A 122 9.98 -13.93 9.26
C SER A 122 8.72 -13.66 8.45
N PHE A 123 8.18 -14.70 7.81
CA PHE A 123 6.91 -14.61 7.10
C PHE A 123 5.74 -14.36 8.06
N ASP A 124 5.83 -14.84 9.29
CA ASP A 124 4.81 -14.63 10.32
C ASP A 124 4.63 -13.15 10.71
N ASP A 125 5.61 -12.29 10.37
CA ASP A 125 5.58 -10.86 10.63
C ASP A 125 4.89 -10.03 9.52
N VAL A 126 4.35 -10.68 8.46
CA VAL A 126 3.70 -9.99 7.31
C VAL A 126 2.60 -9.03 7.75
N TRP A 127 1.85 -9.39 8.78
CA TRP A 127 0.80 -8.54 9.34
C TRP A 127 1.31 -7.18 9.84
N LEU A 128 2.57 -7.11 10.33
CA LEU A 128 3.20 -5.84 10.74
C LEU A 128 3.39 -4.92 9.54
N SER A 129 3.90 -5.44 8.43
CA SER A 129 4.08 -4.65 7.20
C SER A 129 2.74 -4.10 6.71
N GLN A 130 1.72 -4.95 6.64
CA GLN A 130 0.38 -4.55 6.22
C GLN A 130 -0.26 -3.56 7.18
N GLY A 131 -0.21 -3.82 8.48
CA GLY A 131 -0.79 -2.95 9.51
C GLY A 131 -0.11 -1.58 9.56
N LEU A 132 1.22 -1.53 9.46
CA LEU A 132 1.96 -0.27 9.46
C LEU A 132 1.74 0.53 8.16
N ALA A 133 1.61 -0.12 7.01
CA ALA A 133 1.28 0.54 5.76
C ALA A 133 -0.12 1.15 5.81
N GLU A 134 -1.12 0.40 6.32
CA GLU A 134 -2.49 0.90 6.51
C GLU A 134 -2.53 2.05 7.51
N TYR A 135 -1.91 1.90 8.68
CA TYR A 135 -1.81 2.96 9.67
C TYR A 135 -1.17 4.23 9.13
N SER A 136 -0.15 4.09 8.25
CA SER A 136 0.50 5.23 7.60
C SER A 136 -0.47 5.97 6.66
N ALA A 137 -1.29 5.24 5.90
CA ALA A 137 -2.30 5.81 5.02
C ALA A 137 -3.40 6.53 5.83
N VAL A 138 -3.88 5.92 6.93
CA VAL A 138 -4.83 6.58 7.86
C VAL A 138 -4.24 7.86 8.41
N THR A 139 -2.99 7.84 8.87
CA THR A 139 -2.31 9.03 9.42
C THR A 139 -2.17 10.15 8.38
N LEU A 140 -1.91 9.80 7.12
CA LEU A 140 -1.88 10.77 6.03
C LEU A 140 -3.27 11.40 5.84
N ARG A 141 -4.32 10.59 5.73
CA ARG A 141 -5.71 11.09 5.60
C ARG A 141 -6.11 11.98 6.77
N GLU A 142 -5.79 11.57 8.00
CA GLU A 142 -6.02 12.41 9.18
C GLU A 142 -5.32 13.77 9.08
N SER A 143 -4.10 13.82 8.56
CA SER A 143 -3.33 15.07 8.44
C SER A 143 -3.87 16.01 7.36
N THR A 144 -4.63 15.50 6.40
CA THR A 144 -5.20 16.25 5.27
C THR A 144 -6.70 16.52 5.42
N THR A 145 -7.34 15.91 6.42
CA THR A 145 -8.78 16.03 6.66
C THR A 145 -9.09 17.21 7.58
N ASP A 146 -10.12 17.97 7.23
CA ASP A 146 -10.61 19.05 8.08
C ASP A 146 -11.07 18.52 9.44
N ALA A 147 -10.83 19.30 10.50
CA ALA A 147 -11.17 18.92 11.88
C ALA A 147 -12.64 18.50 12.05
N ALA A 148 -13.57 19.10 11.28
CA ALA A 148 -15.00 18.78 11.33
C ALA A 148 -15.31 17.36 10.79
N LYS A 149 -14.49 16.83 9.89
CA LYS A 149 -14.65 15.50 9.28
C LYS A 149 -13.78 14.43 9.95
N LEU A 150 -12.84 14.85 10.79
CA LEU A 150 -11.86 13.95 11.40
C LEU A 150 -12.51 12.87 12.27
N GLU A 151 -13.56 13.22 13.00
CA GLU A 151 -14.28 12.28 13.86
C GLU A 151 -15.04 11.22 13.04
N ASP A 152 -15.63 11.62 11.90
CA ASP A 152 -16.30 10.68 11.00
C ASP A 152 -15.30 9.75 10.32
N LEU A 153 -14.13 10.27 9.94
CA LEU A 153 -13.03 9.46 9.41
C LEU A 153 -12.59 8.41 10.45
N ARG A 154 -12.31 8.80 11.68
CA ARG A 154 -11.89 7.88 12.75
C ARG A 154 -12.94 6.82 13.06
N ARG A 155 -14.21 7.20 13.00
CA ARG A 155 -15.31 6.25 13.21
C ARG A 155 -15.38 5.23 12.07
N SER A 156 -15.23 5.65 10.82
CA SER A 156 -15.24 4.75 9.66
C SER A 156 -14.06 3.78 9.68
N GLU A 157 -12.86 4.25 10.01
CA GLU A 157 -11.67 3.41 10.14
C GLU A 157 -11.79 2.44 11.34
N GLY A 158 -12.37 2.89 12.45
CA GLY A 158 -12.67 2.04 13.60
C GLY A 158 -13.63 0.90 13.28
N VAL A 159 -14.65 1.14 12.47
CA VAL A 159 -15.60 0.11 12.00
C VAL A 159 -14.90 -0.94 11.16
N ILE A 160 -13.99 -0.53 10.26
CA ILE A 160 -13.23 -1.47 9.43
C ILE A 160 -12.36 -2.39 10.30
N VAL A 161 -11.66 -1.83 11.28
CA VAL A 161 -10.83 -2.62 12.22
C VAL A 161 -11.68 -3.61 13.03
N ASP A 162 -12.85 -3.19 13.50
CA ASP A 162 -13.77 -4.06 14.23
C ASP A 162 -14.34 -5.17 13.34
N GLU A 163 -14.64 -4.89 12.07
CA GLU A 163 -15.16 -5.90 11.13
C GLU A 163 -14.11 -6.95 10.81
N VAL A 164 -12.87 -6.55 10.55
CA VAL A 164 -11.74 -7.47 10.34
C VAL A 164 -11.47 -8.28 11.59
N GLY A 165 -11.46 -7.66 12.76
CA GLY A 165 -11.30 -8.34 14.04
C GLY A 165 -12.43 -9.33 14.33
N ALA A 166 -13.68 -9.02 13.97
CA ALA A 166 -14.82 -9.91 14.09
C ALA A 166 -14.72 -11.13 13.16
N ARG A 167 -14.33 -10.92 11.91
CA ARG A 167 -14.11 -12.01 10.92
C ARG A 167 -12.99 -12.96 11.36
N THR A 168 -11.89 -12.42 11.86
CA THR A 168 -10.76 -13.21 12.38
C THR A 168 -11.18 -14.02 13.61
N ARG A 169 -12.00 -13.47 14.50
CA ARG A 169 -12.56 -14.20 15.65
C ARG A 169 -13.49 -15.34 15.22
N LEU A 170 -14.35 -15.10 14.23
CA LEU A 170 -15.27 -16.11 13.67
C LEU A 170 -14.50 -17.25 12.99
N ALA A 171 -13.46 -16.95 12.22
CA ALA A 171 -12.62 -17.95 11.60
C ALA A 171 -11.92 -18.84 12.65
N ARG A 172 -11.38 -18.25 13.72
CA ARG A 172 -10.80 -19.00 14.85
C ARG A 172 -11.82 -19.88 15.58
N GLN A 173 -13.05 -19.41 15.77
CA GLN A 173 -14.11 -20.20 16.40
C GLN A 173 -14.51 -21.43 15.57
N SER A 174 -14.37 -21.36 14.24
CA SER A 174 -14.69 -22.49 13.35
C SER A 174 -13.60 -23.58 13.33
N THR A 175 -12.37 -23.25 13.73
CA THR A 175 -11.23 -24.18 13.65
C THR A 175 -10.86 -24.82 14.98
N THR A 176 -11.42 -24.35 16.12
CA THR A 176 -11.11 -24.91 17.46
C THR A 176 -12.39 -25.32 18.18
N PRO A 177 -12.79 -26.58 18.15
CA PRO A 177 -13.92 -27.05 18.93
C PRO A 177 -13.65 -26.84 20.44
N GLY A 178 -14.38 -25.93 21.09
CA GLY A 178 -14.35 -25.72 22.54
C GLY A 178 -13.40 -24.67 23.08
N GLY A 179 -12.69 -23.90 22.24
CA GLY A 179 -11.81 -22.82 22.67
C GLY A 179 -12.53 -21.48 22.82
N ALA A 180 -12.40 -20.79 23.97
CA ALA A 180 -12.84 -19.42 24.12
C ALA A 180 -11.97 -18.50 23.21
N PRO A 181 -12.55 -17.46 22.54
CA PRO A 181 -11.78 -16.56 21.73
C PRO A 181 -10.77 -15.80 22.60
N VAL A 182 -9.49 -15.95 22.29
CA VAL A 182 -8.42 -15.19 22.95
C VAL A 182 -8.18 -13.91 22.13
N PRO A 183 -8.22 -12.72 22.76
CA PRO A 183 -7.90 -11.49 22.05
C PRO A 183 -6.43 -11.53 21.60
N LEU A 184 -6.18 -11.17 20.33
CA LEU A 184 -4.83 -11.01 19.80
C LEU A 184 -4.14 -9.87 20.55
N LYS A 185 -3.02 -10.16 21.17
CA LYS A 185 -2.10 -9.15 21.72
C LYS A 185 -1.01 -8.88 20.68
N ILE A 186 -0.44 -7.69 20.71
CA ILE A 186 0.76 -7.39 19.92
C ILE A 186 1.84 -8.39 20.34
N GLY A 187 2.33 -9.18 19.38
CA GLY A 187 3.31 -10.26 19.63
C GLY A 187 2.76 -11.68 19.62
N ASP A 188 1.44 -11.85 19.50
CA ASP A 188 0.87 -13.19 19.30
C ASP A 188 1.14 -13.65 17.86
N THR A 189 1.68 -14.85 17.71
CA THR A 189 1.91 -15.47 16.40
C THR A 189 0.56 -15.91 15.81
N LEU A 190 0.24 -15.48 14.60
CA LEU A 190 -0.84 -16.05 13.81
C LEU A 190 -0.35 -17.35 13.20
N GLU A 191 -0.81 -18.49 13.70
CA GLU A 191 -0.65 -19.75 12.99
C GLU A 191 -1.63 -19.75 11.82
N LEU A 192 -1.09 -19.62 10.61
CA LEU A 192 -1.82 -19.92 9.38
C LEU A 192 -1.82 -21.44 9.25
N ASN A 193 -2.92 -22.07 9.59
CA ASN A 193 -3.14 -23.48 9.22
C ASN A 193 -3.46 -23.51 7.72
N ASP A 194 -2.67 -24.32 7.00
CA ASP A 194 -2.85 -24.66 5.58
C ASP A 194 -4.24 -25.23 5.27
#